data_4f1c5a23f8353831da6256f6216f3ced
#
_entry.id   4f1c5a23f8353831da6256f6216f3ced
#
_cell.length_a   1.000
_cell.length_b   1.000
_cell.length_c   1.000
_cell.angle_alpha   90.00
_cell.angle_beta   90.00
_cell.angle_gamma   90.00
#
_symmetry.space_group_name_H-M   'P 1'
#
loop_
_entity.id
_entity.type
_entity.pdbx_description
1 polymer ?
#
loop_
_entity_poly.entity_id
_entity_poly.type
_entity_poly.pdbx_seq_one_letter_code
_entity_poly.pdbx_strand_id
1 'polypeptide(L)'
;MVGKGTVLVLGATGGIGGEVARQLRDAGWDTRALQRQAAQSVERRNGMTWIRGDAMNRDDVLAAAKGCSVIVHAVNPPGYRRWSELVLPMLDNTIAAACSMGATIVLPGTIYNFGPDAFPTLTEESPQQPVTRKGAIRVDMERRLLAASCNGARVLIVRAGDFFGPQAANNWFSQGLVKPRKPVTAVSYPGSPAVGHQWSYLPDVARTMIELLARRDSLEAFSAFHMAGHWDADGLQMVKSIQRVVARRAGKEPRTSAFPWWLISLASPLVTTFREMREMRYLWREPLRMDNARLTAVLGREPHTPLDQAVEATLLGLGCVDKT
;
A
#
# COMPACT_ATOMS: atom_id res chain seq x y z
N MET A 1 1.83 -22.98 -22.68
CA MET A 1 1.58 -22.52 -21.29
C MET A 1 0.18 -21.95 -21.26
N VAL A 2 -0.73 -22.51 -20.47
CA VAL A 2 -2.05 -21.91 -20.24
C VAL A 2 -1.80 -20.60 -19.52
N GLY A 3 -2.27 -19.47 -20.08
CA GLY A 3 -2.08 -18.15 -19.49
C GLY A 3 -2.73 -18.07 -18.11
N LYS A 4 -2.09 -17.40 -17.15
CA LYS A 4 -2.60 -17.23 -15.76
C LYS A 4 -3.93 -16.47 -15.66
N GLY A 5 -4.44 -15.94 -16.76
CA GLY A 5 -5.66 -15.14 -16.85
C GLY A 5 -5.38 -13.66 -17.04
N THR A 6 -6.45 -12.88 -17.13
CA THR A 6 -6.39 -11.41 -17.30
C THR A 6 -6.67 -10.72 -15.96
N VAL A 7 -5.89 -9.70 -15.64
CA VAL A 7 -6.04 -8.86 -14.44
C VAL A 7 -6.20 -7.39 -14.81
N LEU A 8 -7.16 -6.71 -14.20
CA LEU A 8 -7.30 -5.26 -14.24
C LEU A 8 -6.69 -4.64 -12.99
N VAL A 9 -5.80 -3.65 -13.15
CA VAL A 9 -5.23 -2.87 -12.06
C VAL A 9 -5.75 -1.45 -12.10
N LEU A 10 -6.53 -1.07 -11.09
CA LEU A 10 -6.94 0.31 -10.83
C LEU A 10 -5.88 0.96 -9.95
N GLY A 11 -5.28 2.05 -10.42
CA GLY A 11 -4.19 2.73 -9.72
C GLY A 11 -2.78 2.25 -10.08
N ALA A 12 -2.58 1.66 -11.26
CA ALA A 12 -1.29 1.16 -11.74
C ALA A 12 -0.19 2.24 -11.90
N THR A 13 -0.52 3.52 -11.78
CA THR A 13 0.45 4.65 -11.76
C THR A 13 0.89 5.02 -10.35
N GLY A 14 0.29 4.43 -9.32
CA GLY A 14 0.65 4.65 -7.91
C GLY A 14 1.74 3.70 -7.42
N GLY A 15 2.23 3.92 -6.19
CA GLY A 15 3.30 3.10 -5.60
C GLY A 15 2.95 1.60 -5.55
N ILE A 16 1.96 1.22 -4.75
CA ILE A 16 1.58 -0.19 -4.60
C ILE A 16 0.92 -0.76 -5.87
N GLY A 17 0.02 0.00 -6.51
CA GLY A 17 -0.67 -0.45 -7.73
C GLY A 17 0.29 -0.65 -8.90
N GLY A 18 1.28 0.22 -9.06
CA GLY A 18 2.33 0.08 -10.08
C GLY A 18 3.24 -1.11 -9.82
N GLU A 19 3.60 -1.34 -8.56
CA GLU A 19 4.44 -2.47 -8.17
C GLU A 19 3.71 -3.81 -8.40
N VAL A 20 2.44 -3.91 -7.98
CA VAL A 20 1.61 -5.09 -8.22
C VAL A 20 1.41 -5.33 -9.72
N ALA A 21 1.12 -4.28 -10.50
CA ALA A 21 0.95 -4.41 -11.95
C ALA A 21 2.21 -4.94 -12.65
N ARG A 22 3.39 -4.42 -12.26
CA ARG A 22 4.68 -4.85 -12.79
C ARG A 22 4.95 -6.32 -12.46
N GLN A 23 4.78 -6.73 -11.21
CA GLN A 23 5.04 -8.10 -10.78
C GLN A 23 4.01 -9.09 -11.36
N LEU A 24 2.74 -8.72 -11.54
CA LEU A 24 1.74 -9.53 -12.23
C LEU A 24 2.14 -9.78 -13.70
N ARG A 25 2.52 -8.71 -14.42
CA ARG A 25 3.05 -8.81 -15.79
C ARG A 25 4.25 -9.76 -15.85
N ASP A 26 5.23 -9.56 -14.96
CA ASP A 26 6.46 -10.37 -14.92
C ASP A 26 6.16 -11.84 -14.55
N ALA A 27 5.09 -12.08 -13.80
CA ALA A 27 4.56 -13.41 -13.50
C ALA A 27 3.73 -14.03 -14.65
N GLY A 28 3.57 -13.35 -15.79
CA GLY A 28 2.88 -13.86 -16.99
C GLY A 28 1.37 -13.66 -17.02
N TRP A 29 0.84 -12.71 -16.24
CA TRP A 29 -0.56 -12.29 -16.35
C TRP A 29 -0.75 -11.33 -17.53
N ASP A 30 -1.89 -11.46 -18.25
CA ASP A 30 -2.33 -10.39 -19.14
C ASP A 30 -2.81 -9.21 -18.29
N THR A 31 -1.93 -8.20 -18.13
CA THR A 31 -2.15 -7.09 -17.19
C THR A 31 -2.71 -5.88 -17.91
N ARG A 32 -3.91 -5.46 -17.50
CA ARG A 32 -4.57 -4.22 -17.94
C ARG A 32 -4.53 -3.17 -16.84
N ALA A 33 -4.41 -1.92 -17.22
CA ALA A 33 -4.40 -0.77 -16.30
C ALA A 33 -5.41 0.29 -16.77
N LEU A 34 -6.30 0.73 -15.88
CA LEU A 34 -7.21 1.86 -16.14
C LEU A 34 -6.51 3.17 -15.78
N GLN A 35 -6.47 4.12 -16.71
CA GLN A 35 -5.82 5.41 -16.52
C GLN A 35 -6.58 6.54 -17.19
N ARG A 36 -6.91 7.61 -16.47
CA ARG A 36 -7.63 8.78 -17.00
C ARG A 36 -6.91 9.50 -18.13
N GLN A 37 -5.59 9.56 -18.05
CA GLN A 37 -4.73 10.33 -18.97
C GLN A 37 -3.98 9.42 -19.97
N ALA A 38 -4.50 8.23 -20.29
CA ALA A 38 -3.93 7.42 -21.36
C ALA A 38 -4.02 8.18 -22.70
N ALA A 39 -2.96 8.15 -23.49
CA ALA A 39 -2.88 8.90 -24.74
C ALA A 39 -3.91 8.43 -25.76
N GLN A 40 -4.21 7.13 -25.78
CA GLN A 40 -5.21 6.50 -26.65
C GLN A 40 -6.28 5.81 -25.81
N SER A 41 -7.41 5.47 -26.44
CA SER A 41 -8.47 4.70 -25.79
C SER A 41 -7.94 3.35 -25.24
N VAL A 42 -7.06 2.70 -26.02
CA VAL A 42 -6.29 1.52 -25.63
C VAL A 42 -4.88 1.64 -26.20
N GLU A 43 -3.86 1.45 -25.38
CA GLU A 43 -2.45 1.45 -25.81
C GLU A 43 -1.68 0.31 -25.13
N ARG A 44 -0.64 -0.22 -25.79
CA ARG A 44 0.27 -1.19 -25.19
C ARG A 44 1.59 -0.51 -24.84
N ARG A 45 1.91 -0.48 -23.52
CA ARG A 45 3.11 0.17 -23.02
C ARG A 45 3.71 -0.66 -21.87
N ASN A 46 5.04 -0.85 -21.90
CA ASN A 46 5.77 -1.61 -20.89
C ASN A 46 5.20 -3.02 -20.63
N GLY A 47 4.75 -3.71 -21.69
CA GLY A 47 4.20 -5.07 -21.60
C GLY A 47 2.79 -5.15 -20.98
N MET A 48 2.12 -4.04 -20.73
CA MET A 48 0.76 -3.96 -20.21
C MET A 48 -0.17 -3.24 -21.19
N THR A 49 -1.46 -3.55 -21.10
CA THR A 49 -2.52 -2.86 -21.85
C THR A 49 -3.09 -1.72 -21.00
N TRP A 50 -2.94 -0.49 -21.44
CA TRP A 50 -3.48 0.71 -20.79
C TRP A 50 -4.80 1.09 -21.46
N ILE A 51 -5.83 1.28 -20.66
CA ILE A 51 -7.18 1.62 -21.09
C ILE A 51 -7.52 3.00 -20.54
N ARG A 52 -7.95 3.93 -21.41
CA ARG A 52 -8.41 5.24 -20.96
C ARG A 52 -9.78 5.11 -20.29
N GLY A 53 -9.89 5.61 -19.05
CA GLY A 53 -11.14 5.62 -18.30
C GLY A 53 -10.94 6.08 -16.87
N ASP A 54 -12.04 6.34 -16.17
CA ASP A 54 -12.07 6.82 -14.81
C ASP A 54 -12.65 5.75 -13.86
N ALA A 55 -11.97 5.46 -12.76
CA ALA A 55 -12.47 4.58 -11.70
C ALA A 55 -13.77 5.09 -11.05
N MET A 56 -14.06 6.39 -11.17
CA MET A 56 -15.34 6.99 -10.78
C MET A 56 -16.48 6.71 -11.75
N ASN A 57 -16.17 6.32 -12.98
CA ASN A 57 -17.17 5.96 -13.99
C ASN A 57 -17.38 4.44 -13.99
N ARG A 58 -18.59 4.00 -13.65
CA ARG A 58 -18.95 2.59 -13.57
C ARG A 58 -18.79 1.87 -14.91
N ASP A 59 -19.19 2.49 -15.99
CA ASP A 59 -19.15 1.88 -17.32
C ASP A 59 -17.70 1.69 -17.81
N ASP A 60 -16.82 2.65 -17.52
CA ASP A 60 -15.39 2.53 -17.82
C ASP A 60 -14.76 1.34 -17.07
N VAL A 61 -15.10 1.18 -15.78
CA VAL A 61 -14.58 0.06 -14.96
C VAL A 61 -15.12 -1.28 -15.45
N LEU A 62 -16.42 -1.37 -15.74
CA LEU A 62 -17.06 -2.57 -16.28
C LEU A 62 -16.46 -2.96 -17.65
N ALA A 63 -16.29 -1.99 -18.55
CA ALA A 63 -15.70 -2.23 -19.88
C ALA A 63 -14.24 -2.72 -19.77
N ALA A 64 -13.43 -2.07 -18.91
CA ALA A 64 -12.04 -2.46 -18.70
C ALA A 64 -11.89 -3.85 -18.04
N ALA A 65 -12.83 -4.22 -17.15
CA ALA A 65 -12.84 -5.49 -16.43
C ALA A 65 -13.35 -6.66 -17.27
N LYS A 66 -13.90 -6.43 -18.47
CA LYS A 66 -14.48 -7.48 -19.29
C LYS A 66 -13.47 -8.63 -19.55
N GLY A 67 -13.82 -9.84 -19.11
CA GLY A 67 -12.97 -11.02 -19.23
C GLY A 67 -11.79 -11.08 -18.23
N CYS A 68 -11.74 -10.18 -17.24
CA CYS A 68 -10.76 -10.27 -16.17
C CYS A 68 -11.22 -11.24 -15.09
N SER A 69 -10.32 -12.09 -14.62
CA SER A 69 -10.53 -12.98 -13.49
C SER A 69 -10.10 -12.34 -12.15
N VAL A 70 -9.41 -11.21 -12.21
CA VAL A 70 -8.88 -10.47 -11.06
C VAL A 70 -9.00 -8.97 -11.29
N ILE A 71 -9.36 -8.22 -10.25
CA ILE A 71 -9.32 -6.76 -10.22
C ILE A 71 -8.52 -6.31 -9.00
N VAL A 72 -7.39 -5.66 -9.20
CA VAL A 72 -6.61 -5.04 -8.12
C VAL A 72 -7.14 -3.63 -7.89
N HIS A 73 -7.72 -3.37 -6.72
CA HIS A 73 -8.19 -2.06 -6.31
C HIS A 73 -7.12 -1.32 -5.51
N ALA A 74 -6.20 -0.66 -6.21
CA ALA A 74 -5.11 0.13 -5.63
C ALA A 74 -5.22 1.62 -5.95
N VAL A 75 -6.38 2.05 -6.49
CA VAL A 75 -6.64 3.46 -6.78
C VAL A 75 -6.89 4.24 -5.49
N ASN A 76 -6.25 5.40 -5.39
CA ASN A 76 -6.41 6.30 -4.25
C ASN A 76 -6.34 7.76 -4.74
N PRO A 77 -7.24 8.65 -4.31
CA PRO A 77 -7.18 10.07 -4.67
C PRO A 77 -5.85 10.70 -4.25
N PRO A 78 -5.17 11.44 -5.13
CA PRO A 78 -3.89 12.05 -4.83
C PRO A 78 -4.01 13.10 -3.71
N GLY A 79 -3.05 13.09 -2.77
CA GLY A 79 -2.99 14.04 -1.66
C GLY A 79 -4.16 13.97 -0.69
N TYR A 80 -4.87 12.84 -0.64
CA TYR A 80 -6.05 12.60 0.22
C TYR A 80 -7.21 13.60 0.01
N ARG A 81 -7.22 14.31 -1.13
CA ARG A 81 -8.27 15.30 -1.43
C ARG A 81 -9.61 14.61 -1.68
N ARG A 82 -10.67 15.10 -1.04
CA ARG A 82 -12.04 14.58 -1.17
C ARG A 82 -12.13 13.06 -0.95
N TRP A 83 -11.31 12.55 -0.04
CA TRP A 83 -11.15 11.10 0.15
C TRP A 83 -12.46 10.43 0.55
N SER A 84 -13.23 11.06 1.45
CA SER A 84 -14.55 10.60 1.87
C SER A 84 -15.59 10.52 0.74
N GLU A 85 -15.41 11.33 -0.32
CA GLU A 85 -16.36 11.40 -1.43
C GLU A 85 -15.98 10.45 -2.59
N LEU A 86 -14.69 10.13 -2.73
CA LEU A 86 -14.20 9.44 -3.92
C LEU A 86 -13.88 7.95 -3.67
N VAL A 87 -13.40 7.59 -2.48
CA VAL A 87 -12.88 6.23 -2.23
C VAL A 87 -13.99 5.18 -2.31
N LEU A 88 -15.10 5.40 -1.64
CA LEU A 88 -16.20 4.44 -1.61
C LEU A 88 -16.89 4.27 -2.96
N PRO A 89 -17.23 5.33 -3.73
CA PRO A 89 -17.75 5.16 -5.08
C PRO A 89 -16.83 4.43 -6.05
N MET A 90 -15.49 4.69 -5.99
CA MET A 90 -14.53 3.93 -6.79
C MET A 90 -14.52 2.44 -6.42
N LEU A 91 -14.63 2.12 -5.12
CA LEU A 91 -14.73 0.73 -4.67
C LEU A 91 -16.02 0.09 -5.13
N ASP A 92 -17.17 0.79 -5.04
CA ASP A 92 -18.47 0.27 -5.48
C ASP A 92 -18.47 -0.08 -6.97
N ASN A 93 -17.80 0.73 -7.80
CA ASN A 93 -17.62 0.42 -9.23
C ASN A 93 -16.75 -0.83 -9.43
N THR A 94 -15.70 -1.00 -8.61
CA THR A 94 -14.87 -2.24 -8.61
C THR A 94 -15.69 -3.45 -8.21
N ILE A 95 -16.48 -3.34 -7.15
CA ILE A 95 -17.37 -4.43 -6.67
C ILE A 95 -18.37 -4.81 -7.75
N ALA A 96 -19.03 -3.84 -8.37
CA ALA A 96 -19.99 -4.09 -9.44
C ALA A 96 -19.34 -4.86 -10.62
N ALA A 97 -18.15 -4.47 -11.02
CA ALA A 97 -17.41 -5.15 -12.07
C ALA A 97 -16.98 -6.57 -11.65
N ALA A 98 -16.50 -6.74 -10.43
CA ALA A 98 -16.08 -8.04 -9.93
C ALA A 98 -17.25 -9.02 -9.82
N CYS A 99 -18.37 -8.60 -9.25
CA CYS A 99 -19.58 -9.42 -9.15
C CYS A 99 -20.10 -9.84 -10.55
N SER A 100 -20.07 -8.93 -11.53
CA SER A 100 -20.52 -9.25 -12.90
C SER A 100 -19.61 -10.24 -13.64
N MET A 101 -18.32 -10.32 -13.26
CA MET A 101 -17.32 -11.20 -13.90
C MET A 101 -17.02 -12.45 -13.06
N GLY A 102 -17.51 -12.59 -11.84
CA GLY A 102 -17.06 -13.61 -10.88
C GLY A 102 -15.57 -13.45 -10.52
N ALA A 103 -15.06 -12.20 -10.54
CA ALA A 103 -13.64 -11.94 -10.39
C ALA A 103 -13.21 -11.82 -8.92
N THR A 104 -11.92 -12.06 -8.66
CA THR A 104 -11.30 -11.82 -7.37
C THR A 104 -10.89 -10.35 -7.25
N ILE A 105 -11.36 -9.66 -6.20
CA ILE A 105 -10.86 -8.32 -5.84
C ILE A 105 -9.64 -8.48 -4.93
N VAL A 106 -8.53 -7.84 -5.29
CA VAL A 106 -7.34 -7.73 -4.43
C VAL A 106 -7.23 -6.32 -3.91
N LEU A 107 -7.22 -6.15 -2.58
CA LEU A 107 -7.13 -4.85 -1.92
C LEU A 107 -5.84 -4.74 -1.09
N PRO A 108 -4.99 -3.74 -1.32
CA PRO A 108 -3.98 -3.31 -0.36
C PRO A 108 -4.67 -2.75 0.90
N GLY A 109 -4.63 -3.51 1.99
CA GLY A 109 -5.15 -3.12 3.29
C GLY A 109 -4.16 -2.25 4.06
N THR A 110 -4.58 -1.73 5.22
CA THR A 110 -3.79 -0.87 6.09
C THR A 110 -4.03 -1.19 7.56
N ILE A 111 -3.22 -0.60 8.43
CA ILE A 111 -3.40 -0.62 9.89
C ILE A 111 -4.42 0.43 10.37
N TYR A 112 -4.94 1.31 9.51
CA TYR A 112 -5.79 2.43 9.91
C TYR A 112 -7.19 2.01 10.37
N ASN A 113 -7.57 0.77 10.09
CA ASN A 113 -8.82 0.16 10.55
C ASN A 113 -8.90 0.02 12.07
N PHE A 114 -7.74 0.02 12.75
CA PHE A 114 -7.62 -0.32 14.15
C PHE A 114 -7.35 0.91 15.01
N GLY A 115 -7.96 0.93 16.19
CA GLY A 115 -7.71 1.91 17.23
C GLY A 115 -6.78 1.36 18.33
N PRO A 116 -6.39 2.23 19.28
CA PRO A 116 -5.52 1.86 20.42
C PRO A 116 -6.06 0.71 21.29
N ASP A 117 -7.36 0.48 21.25
CA ASP A 117 -8.04 -0.63 21.94
C ASP A 117 -7.56 -2.02 21.50
N ALA A 118 -7.03 -2.13 20.26
CA ALA A 118 -6.53 -3.37 19.68
C ALA A 118 -4.99 -3.54 19.80
N PHE A 119 -4.28 -2.53 20.32
CA PHE A 119 -2.81 -2.55 20.40
C PHE A 119 -2.28 -3.39 21.56
N PRO A 120 -1.02 -3.85 21.57
CA PRO A 120 0.05 -3.58 20.58
C PRO A 120 0.17 -4.59 19.44
N THR A 121 -0.57 -5.70 19.46
CA THR A 121 -0.45 -6.77 18.44
C THR A 121 -1.80 -7.02 17.80
N LEU A 122 -1.86 -6.78 16.49
CA LEU A 122 -3.07 -7.00 15.68
C LEU A 122 -3.05 -8.39 15.06
N THR A 123 -4.17 -9.08 15.18
CA THR A 123 -4.53 -10.26 14.39
C THR A 123 -5.66 -9.91 13.41
N GLU A 124 -5.98 -10.80 12.50
CA GLU A 124 -7.08 -10.58 11.56
C GLU A 124 -8.45 -10.48 12.24
N GLU A 125 -8.58 -11.04 13.45
CA GLU A 125 -9.77 -11.03 14.31
C GLU A 125 -9.85 -9.82 15.24
N SER A 126 -8.78 -8.99 15.30
CA SER A 126 -8.78 -7.79 16.15
C SER A 126 -9.93 -6.84 15.80
N PRO A 127 -10.58 -6.21 16.79
CA PRO A 127 -11.72 -5.33 16.56
C PRO A 127 -11.29 -4.10 15.75
N GLN A 128 -12.05 -3.78 14.72
CA GLN A 128 -11.81 -2.62 13.86
C GLN A 128 -12.58 -1.40 14.41
N GLN A 129 -11.99 -0.70 15.38
CA GLN A 129 -12.53 0.50 16.01
C GLN A 129 -11.63 1.72 15.70
N PRO A 130 -11.72 2.27 14.49
CA PRO A 130 -10.82 3.33 14.05
C PRO A 130 -11.08 4.64 14.78
N VAL A 131 -10.02 5.33 15.18
CA VAL A 131 -10.07 6.65 15.80
C VAL A 131 -9.95 7.81 14.79
N THR A 132 -9.86 7.49 13.50
CA THR A 132 -9.66 8.45 12.43
C THR A 132 -10.74 8.33 11.35
N ARG A 133 -11.00 9.44 10.62
CA ARG A 133 -11.92 9.44 9.48
C ARG A 133 -11.45 8.49 8.37
N LYS A 134 -10.14 8.42 8.11
CA LYS A 134 -9.56 7.49 7.15
C LYS A 134 -9.77 6.05 7.57
N GLY A 135 -9.55 5.76 8.84
CA GLY A 135 -9.81 4.43 9.39
C GLY A 135 -11.26 4.01 9.22
N ALA A 136 -12.21 4.90 9.53
CA ALA A 136 -13.63 4.62 9.34
C ALA A 136 -13.99 4.30 7.88
N ILE A 137 -13.41 5.03 6.92
CA ILE A 137 -13.60 4.74 5.49
C ILE A 137 -12.99 3.38 5.13
N ARG A 138 -11.81 3.02 5.67
CA ARG A 138 -11.20 1.72 5.44
C ARG A 138 -12.03 0.56 6.00
N VAL A 139 -12.61 0.73 7.17
CA VAL A 139 -13.56 -0.25 7.75
C VAL A 139 -14.78 -0.39 6.85
N ASP A 140 -15.36 0.72 6.35
CA ASP A 140 -16.51 0.66 5.42
C ASP A 140 -16.15 -0.02 4.09
N MET A 141 -14.93 0.21 3.56
CA MET A 141 -14.44 -0.52 2.38
C MET A 141 -14.43 -2.02 2.60
N GLU A 142 -13.87 -2.49 3.71
CA GLU A 142 -13.78 -3.93 4.00
C GLU A 142 -15.16 -4.55 4.28
N ARG A 143 -16.07 -3.82 4.92
CA ARG A 143 -17.46 -4.25 5.11
C ARG A 143 -18.19 -4.43 3.78
N ARG A 144 -18.02 -3.50 2.83
CA ARG A 144 -18.58 -3.61 1.47
C ARG A 144 -18.00 -4.79 0.71
N LEU A 145 -16.70 -5.03 0.84
CA LEU A 145 -16.03 -6.18 0.24
C LEU A 145 -16.50 -7.51 0.83
N LEU A 146 -16.73 -7.57 2.15
CA LEU A 146 -17.32 -8.74 2.78
C LEU A 146 -18.74 -9.01 2.22
N ALA A 147 -19.57 -7.99 2.10
CA ALA A 147 -20.88 -8.14 1.48
C ALA A 147 -20.78 -8.58 0.00
N ALA A 148 -19.79 -8.09 -0.75
CA ALA A 148 -19.56 -8.49 -2.14
C ALA A 148 -19.16 -9.96 -2.27
N SER A 149 -18.44 -10.51 -1.29
CA SER A 149 -18.05 -11.94 -1.30
C SER A 149 -19.23 -12.88 -1.17
N CYS A 150 -20.34 -12.43 -0.60
CA CYS A 150 -21.61 -13.16 -0.57
C CYS A 150 -22.41 -13.04 -1.88
N ASN A 151 -21.99 -12.16 -2.79
CA ASN A 151 -22.69 -11.82 -4.04
C ASN A 151 -21.85 -12.12 -5.30
N GLY A 152 -21.06 -13.18 -5.26
CA GLY A 152 -20.34 -13.73 -6.43
C GLY A 152 -18.94 -13.17 -6.69
N ALA A 153 -18.44 -12.18 -5.95
CA ALA A 153 -17.04 -11.79 -5.98
C ALA A 153 -16.23 -12.64 -4.99
N ARG A 154 -14.93 -12.80 -5.27
CA ARG A 154 -13.96 -13.25 -4.25
C ARG A 154 -13.14 -12.04 -3.77
N VAL A 155 -12.71 -12.05 -2.54
CA VAL A 155 -11.99 -10.93 -1.94
C VAL A 155 -10.71 -11.40 -1.27
N LEU A 156 -9.60 -10.74 -1.60
CA LEU A 156 -8.30 -10.95 -0.99
C LEU A 156 -7.77 -9.61 -0.49
N ILE A 157 -7.61 -9.47 0.81
CA ILE A 157 -7.05 -8.27 1.46
C ILE A 157 -5.70 -8.62 2.06
N VAL A 158 -4.68 -7.80 1.77
CA VAL A 158 -3.38 -7.88 2.44
C VAL A 158 -3.15 -6.58 3.19
N ARG A 159 -3.29 -6.63 4.52
CA ARG A 159 -3.04 -5.49 5.40
C ARG A 159 -1.57 -5.43 5.78
N ALA A 160 -1.01 -4.24 5.75
CA ALA A 160 0.39 -4.00 6.01
C ALA A 160 0.62 -2.68 6.74
N GLY A 161 1.77 -2.52 7.40
CA GLY A 161 2.20 -1.31 8.06
C GLY A 161 2.52 -0.16 7.10
N ASP A 162 3.21 0.87 7.57
CA ASP A 162 3.54 2.02 6.75
C ASP A 162 4.47 1.63 5.58
N PHE A 163 4.06 2.02 4.40
CA PHE A 163 4.74 1.65 3.16
C PHE A 163 6.02 2.42 2.92
N PHE A 164 7.03 1.72 2.40
CA PHE A 164 8.19 2.32 1.75
C PHE A 164 8.61 1.51 0.51
N GLY A 165 9.34 2.12 -0.41
CA GLY A 165 9.78 1.43 -1.64
C GLY A 165 10.19 2.40 -2.73
N PRO A 166 10.83 1.90 -3.81
CA PRO A 166 11.54 2.71 -4.81
C PRO A 166 10.67 3.68 -5.61
N GLN A 167 9.37 3.41 -5.74
CA GLN A 167 8.43 4.24 -6.51
C GLN A 167 7.30 4.81 -5.64
N ALA A 168 7.46 4.79 -4.33
CA ALA A 168 6.45 5.22 -3.38
C ALA A 168 6.64 6.69 -2.97
N ALA A 169 5.98 7.60 -3.66
CA ALA A 169 6.14 9.04 -3.44
C ALA A 169 5.22 9.63 -2.35
N ASN A 170 4.16 8.92 -1.95
CA ASN A 170 3.14 9.44 -1.02
C ASN A 170 3.03 8.55 0.22
N ASN A 171 4.08 8.52 1.02
CA ASN A 171 4.17 7.73 2.26
C ASN A 171 5.06 8.43 3.29
N TRP A 172 5.09 7.90 4.51
CA TRP A 172 5.89 8.46 5.60
C TRP A 172 7.39 8.46 5.33
N PHE A 173 7.92 7.44 4.64
CA PHE A 173 9.33 7.38 4.30
C PHE A 173 9.74 8.57 3.42
N SER A 174 9.03 8.79 2.31
CA SER A 174 9.35 9.81 1.32
C SER A 174 8.88 11.23 1.67
N GLN A 175 7.96 11.39 2.62
CA GLN A 175 7.44 12.69 3.06
C GLN A 175 7.92 13.09 4.46
N GLY A 176 8.20 12.11 5.31
CA GLY A 176 8.58 12.31 6.70
C GLY A 176 10.08 12.14 6.95
N LEU A 177 10.69 11.04 6.49
CA LEU A 177 12.06 10.70 6.84
C LEU A 177 13.10 11.34 5.92
N VAL A 178 12.89 11.29 4.60
CA VAL A 178 13.82 11.78 3.57
C VAL A 178 13.11 12.73 2.60
N LYS A 179 13.89 13.45 1.80
CA LYS A 179 13.36 14.33 0.74
C LYS A 179 13.72 13.72 -0.62
N PRO A 180 12.74 13.24 -1.41
CA PRO A 180 13.00 12.69 -2.75
C PRO A 180 13.78 13.67 -3.64
N ARG A 181 14.67 13.10 -4.47
CA ARG A 181 15.54 13.83 -5.42
C ARG A 181 16.52 14.79 -4.74
N LYS A 182 16.85 14.55 -3.48
CA LYS A 182 17.89 15.31 -2.75
C LYS A 182 18.79 14.35 -1.99
N PRO A 183 20.09 14.64 -1.89
CA PRO A 183 20.99 13.91 -1.02
C PRO A 183 20.49 13.90 0.41
N VAL A 184 20.60 12.76 1.08
CA VAL A 184 20.16 12.62 2.47
C VAL A 184 21.23 13.14 3.40
N THR A 185 21.06 14.34 3.92
CA THR A 185 21.98 14.95 4.91
C THR A 185 21.44 14.84 6.33
N ALA A 186 20.14 14.61 6.47
CA ALA A 186 19.47 14.36 7.75
C ALA A 186 18.27 13.43 7.53
N VAL A 187 18.00 12.59 8.53
CA VAL A 187 16.78 11.76 8.60
C VAL A 187 15.88 12.37 9.68
N SER A 188 14.67 12.75 9.28
CA SER A 188 13.68 13.32 10.21
C SER A 188 12.74 12.22 10.70
N TYR A 189 12.72 11.96 12.02
CA TYR A 189 11.95 10.85 12.58
C TYR A 189 10.66 11.33 13.28
N PRO A 190 9.47 10.86 12.82
CA PRO A 190 8.17 11.30 13.37
C PRO A 190 7.83 10.69 14.72
N GLY A 191 8.41 9.54 15.07
CA GLY A 191 8.15 8.82 16.30
C GLY A 191 9.01 9.29 17.47
N SER A 192 8.87 8.59 18.59
CA SER A 192 9.75 8.72 19.75
C SER A 192 10.63 7.48 19.85
N PRO A 193 11.88 7.61 20.31
CA PRO A 193 12.70 6.45 20.66
C PRO A 193 11.96 5.54 21.64
N ALA A 194 12.17 4.23 21.54
CA ALA A 194 11.50 3.18 22.31
C ALA A 194 10.01 2.95 21.99
N VAL A 195 9.45 3.62 20.99
CA VAL A 195 8.13 3.30 20.44
C VAL A 195 8.31 2.51 19.16
N GLY A 196 7.90 1.24 19.18
CA GLY A 196 8.01 0.36 18.01
C GLY A 196 7.11 0.81 16.85
N HIS A 197 7.61 0.63 15.62
CA HIS A 197 6.87 1.00 14.42
C HIS A 197 6.98 -0.09 13.35
N GLN A 198 5.90 -0.30 12.59
CA GLN A 198 5.86 -1.34 11.58
C GLN A 198 5.95 -0.75 10.17
N TRP A 199 6.95 -1.19 9.44
CA TRP A 199 7.20 -0.81 8.05
C TRP A 199 6.92 -1.97 7.10
N SER A 200 6.45 -1.65 5.91
CA SER A 200 6.18 -2.65 4.87
C SER A 200 6.80 -2.23 3.53
N TYR A 201 7.70 -3.07 3.05
CA TYR A 201 8.37 -2.85 1.77
C TYR A 201 7.43 -3.19 0.62
N LEU A 202 7.09 -2.22 -0.22
CA LEU A 202 6.08 -2.38 -1.28
C LEU A 202 6.33 -3.56 -2.22
N PRO A 203 7.55 -3.87 -2.67
CA PRO A 203 7.80 -5.06 -3.48
C PRO A 203 7.47 -6.38 -2.77
N ASP A 204 7.66 -6.47 -1.44
CA ASP A 204 7.31 -7.65 -0.67
C ASP A 204 5.79 -7.75 -0.47
N VAL A 205 5.11 -6.62 -0.25
CA VAL A 205 3.63 -6.55 -0.20
C VAL A 205 3.02 -7.02 -1.53
N ALA A 206 3.55 -6.53 -2.65
CA ALA A 206 3.09 -6.95 -3.97
C ALA A 206 3.33 -8.44 -4.21
N ARG A 207 4.50 -8.96 -3.83
CA ARG A 207 4.83 -10.39 -3.93
C ARG A 207 3.88 -11.24 -3.10
N THR A 208 3.59 -10.83 -1.88
CA THR A 208 2.62 -11.49 -0.99
C THR A 208 1.24 -11.56 -1.64
N MET A 209 0.76 -10.47 -2.22
CA MET A 209 -0.53 -10.44 -2.93
C MET A 209 -0.55 -11.44 -4.10
N ILE A 210 0.53 -11.53 -4.86
CA ILE A 210 0.63 -12.42 -6.04
C ILE A 210 0.73 -13.89 -5.61
N GLU A 211 1.49 -14.20 -4.56
CA GLU A 211 1.61 -15.56 -4.04
C GLU A 211 0.30 -16.04 -3.43
N LEU A 212 -0.45 -15.20 -2.73
CA LEU A 212 -1.80 -15.51 -2.25
C LEU A 212 -2.80 -15.64 -3.39
N LEU A 213 -2.73 -14.76 -4.39
CA LEU A 213 -3.58 -14.82 -5.58
C LEU A 213 -3.39 -16.13 -6.36
N ALA A 214 -2.19 -16.66 -6.39
CA ALA A 214 -1.90 -17.98 -6.99
C ALA A 214 -2.58 -19.14 -6.24
N ARG A 215 -2.98 -18.93 -4.99
CA ARG A 215 -3.67 -19.91 -4.13
C ARG A 215 -5.16 -19.58 -3.92
N ARG A 216 -5.70 -18.58 -4.62
CA ARG A 216 -7.04 -18.02 -4.38
C ARG A 216 -8.16 -19.06 -4.37
N ASP A 217 -8.01 -20.12 -5.17
CA ASP A 217 -9.04 -21.16 -5.30
C ASP A 217 -9.15 -22.04 -4.04
N SER A 218 -8.09 -22.10 -3.22
CA SER A 218 -8.07 -22.79 -1.92
C SER A 218 -8.38 -21.89 -0.74
N LEU A 219 -8.53 -20.58 -0.96
CA LEU A 219 -8.89 -19.61 0.08
C LEU A 219 -10.42 -19.49 0.21
N GLU A 220 -10.87 -18.94 1.33
CA GLU A 220 -12.27 -18.56 1.52
C GLU A 220 -12.67 -17.43 0.55
N ALA A 221 -13.97 -17.29 0.30
CA ALA A 221 -14.50 -16.24 -0.58
C ALA A 221 -14.11 -14.81 -0.11
N PHE A 222 -14.01 -14.61 1.21
CA PHE A 222 -13.41 -13.42 1.81
C PHE A 222 -12.21 -13.83 2.65
N SER A 223 -11.03 -13.35 2.28
CA SER A 223 -9.79 -13.65 2.98
C SER A 223 -9.01 -12.38 3.24
N ALA A 224 -8.65 -12.15 4.49
CA ALA A 224 -7.76 -11.07 4.90
C ALA A 224 -6.50 -11.66 5.55
N PHE A 225 -5.36 -11.07 5.26
CA PHE A 225 -4.06 -11.46 5.79
C PHE A 225 -3.28 -10.25 6.27
N HIS A 226 -2.58 -10.43 7.38
CA HIS A 226 -1.64 -9.46 7.90
C HIS A 226 -0.20 -9.79 7.47
N MET A 227 0.59 -8.76 7.22
CA MET A 227 2.03 -8.85 7.02
C MET A 227 2.77 -8.29 8.24
N ALA A 228 3.73 -9.04 8.77
CA ALA A 228 4.62 -8.55 9.83
C ALA A 228 5.64 -7.53 9.29
N GLY A 229 6.03 -7.64 8.01
CA GLY A 229 6.95 -6.69 7.37
C GLY A 229 8.27 -6.52 8.12
N HIS A 230 8.65 -5.26 8.39
CA HIS A 230 9.81 -4.89 9.19
C HIS A 230 9.33 -4.26 10.51
N TRP A 231 9.47 -5.01 11.60
CA TRP A 231 9.21 -4.50 12.93
C TRP A 231 10.42 -3.74 13.47
N ASP A 232 10.30 -2.44 13.57
CA ASP A 232 11.27 -1.53 14.15
C ASP A 232 10.98 -1.38 15.67
N ALA A 233 11.56 -2.26 16.48
CA ALA A 233 11.19 -2.41 17.89
C ALA A 233 11.57 -1.19 18.75
N ASP A 234 12.66 -0.49 18.43
CA ASP A 234 13.13 0.70 19.14
C ASP A 234 12.75 2.01 18.44
N GLY A 235 12.04 1.92 17.30
CA GLY A 235 11.66 3.05 16.48
C GLY A 235 12.83 3.72 15.75
N LEU A 236 14.04 3.19 15.83
CA LEU A 236 15.23 3.79 15.22
C LEU A 236 15.93 2.89 14.21
N GLN A 237 15.49 1.63 14.01
CA GLN A 237 16.15 0.70 13.09
C GLN A 237 16.06 1.20 11.63
N MET A 238 14.92 1.79 11.24
CA MET A 238 14.77 2.40 9.93
C MET A 238 15.72 3.59 9.76
N VAL A 239 15.86 4.46 10.77
CA VAL A 239 16.80 5.59 10.75
C VAL A 239 18.23 5.09 10.63
N LYS A 240 18.62 4.11 11.46
CA LYS A 240 19.97 3.50 11.43
C LYS A 240 20.25 2.82 10.08
N SER A 241 19.26 2.17 9.49
CA SER A 241 19.38 1.57 8.15
C SER A 241 19.64 2.62 7.08
N ILE A 242 18.88 3.72 7.07
CA ILE A 242 19.11 4.85 6.15
C ILE A 242 20.51 5.42 6.35
N GLN A 243 20.96 5.60 7.60
CA GLN A 243 22.30 6.10 7.92
C GLN A 243 23.40 5.19 7.37
N ARG A 244 23.33 3.88 7.63
CA ARG A 244 24.29 2.90 7.10
C ARG A 244 24.34 2.88 5.57
N VAL A 245 23.18 2.87 4.92
CA VAL A 245 23.10 2.85 3.46
C VAL A 245 23.70 4.12 2.85
N VAL A 246 23.35 5.30 3.39
CA VAL A 246 23.87 6.58 2.90
C VAL A 246 25.38 6.71 3.17
N ALA A 247 25.84 6.31 4.36
CA ALA A 247 27.28 6.31 4.68
C ALA A 247 28.07 5.43 3.70
N ARG A 248 27.55 4.24 3.38
CA ARG A 248 28.19 3.32 2.41
C ARG A 248 28.20 3.89 0.98
N ARG A 249 27.14 4.59 0.57
CA ARG A 249 26.97 5.11 -0.80
C ARG A 249 27.58 6.50 -1.01
N ALA A 250 27.50 7.37 -0.02
CA ALA A 250 27.89 8.78 -0.13
C ALA A 250 29.09 9.17 0.79
N GLY A 251 29.66 8.19 1.53
CA GLY A 251 30.83 8.40 2.38
C GLY A 251 30.57 9.26 3.64
N LYS A 252 29.33 9.68 3.90
CA LYS A 252 28.97 10.51 5.05
C LYS A 252 27.66 10.06 5.66
N GLU A 253 27.66 9.84 6.96
CA GLU A 253 26.48 9.47 7.71
C GLU A 253 25.54 10.68 7.91
N PRO A 254 24.24 10.58 7.57
CA PRO A 254 23.29 11.66 7.83
C PRO A 254 22.98 11.75 9.32
N ARG A 255 22.76 12.97 9.79
CA ARG A 255 22.32 13.21 11.17
C ARG A 255 20.84 12.86 11.34
N THR A 256 20.44 12.46 12.56
CA THR A 256 19.02 12.36 12.92
C THR A 256 18.50 13.72 13.35
N SER A 257 17.28 14.06 12.94
CA SER A 257 16.57 15.28 13.38
C SER A 257 15.16 14.95 13.84
N ALA A 258 14.67 15.70 14.82
CA ALA A 258 13.28 15.57 15.27
C ALA A 258 12.33 16.02 14.15
N PHE A 259 11.22 15.32 14.00
CA PHE A 259 10.17 15.71 13.07
C PHE A 259 9.41 16.92 13.63
N PRO A 260 9.17 17.98 12.83
CA PRO A 260 8.65 19.25 13.33
C PRO A 260 7.12 19.21 13.57
N TRP A 261 6.66 18.36 14.50
CA TRP A 261 5.24 18.21 14.83
C TRP A 261 4.56 19.52 15.24
N TRP A 262 5.31 20.43 15.88
CA TRP A 262 4.80 21.75 16.26
C TRP A 262 4.38 22.58 15.04
N LEU A 263 5.23 22.58 13.98
CA LEU A 263 4.95 23.27 12.73
C LEU A 263 3.76 22.63 12.00
N ILE A 264 3.73 21.28 11.93
CA ILE A 264 2.62 20.53 11.37
C ILE A 264 1.31 20.87 12.09
N SER A 265 1.33 20.93 13.42
CA SER A 265 0.14 21.27 14.22
C SER A 265 -0.33 22.70 13.97
N LEU A 266 0.59 23.66 13.87
CA LEU A 266 0.27 25.07 13.63
C LEU A 266 -0.33 25.29 12.24
N ALA A 267 0.22 24.66 11.21
CA ALA A 267 -0.22 24.83 9.82
C ALA A 267 -1.36 23.87 9.41
N SER A 268 -1.72 22.89 10.25
CA SER A 268 -2.74 21.87 9.93
C SER A 268 -4.15 22.44 9.63
N PRO A 269 -4.62 23.57 10.16
CA PRO A 269 -5.90 24.14 9.76
C PRO A 269 -5.94 24.58 8.29
N LEU A 270 -4.79 25.04 7.77
CA LEU A 270 -4.68 25.61 6.42
C LEU A 270 -4.20 24.61 5.37
N VAL A 271 -3.45 23.58 5.78
CA VAL A 271 -2.80 22.62 4.88
C VAL A 271 -3.39 21.22 5.09
N THR A 272 -4.16 20.74 4.11
CA THR A 272 -4.84 19.43 4.17
C THR A 272 -3.87 18.30 4.49
N THR A 273 -2.70 18.23 3.84
CA THR A 273 -1.70 17.18 4.08
C THR A 273 -1.24 17.18 5.55
N PHE A 274 -1.05 18.33 6.16
CA PHE A 274 -0.63 18.42 7.57
C PHE A 274 -1.75 18.01 8.54
N ARG A 275 -2.99 18.33 8.21
CA ARG A 275 -4.15 17.82 8.96
C ARG A 275 -4.20 16.29 8.93
N GLU A 276 -4.01 15.72 7.76
CA GLU A 276 -3.99 14.28 7.56
C GLU A 276 -2.81 13.58 8.27
N MET A 277 -1.62 14.21 8.27
CA MET A 277 -0.47 13.71 9.02
C MET A 277 -0.71 13.76 10.54
N ARG A 278 -1.33 14.85 11.03
CA ARG A 278 -1.67 15.00 12.46
C ARG A 278 -2.69 13.95 12.91
N GLU A 279 -3.67 13.62 12.08
CA GLU A 279 -4.67 12.59 12.36
C GLU A 279 -4.00 11.21 12.56
N MET A 280 -2.94 10.92 11.81
CA MET A 280 -2.22 9.65 11.90
C MET A 280 -1.12 9.60 12.96
N ARG A 281 -0.96 10.68 13.75
CA ARG A 281 0.12 10.77 14.75
C ARG A 281 0.04 9.71 15.84
N TYR A 282 -1.14 9.17 16.13
CA TYR A 282 -1.33 8.13 17.14
C TYR A 282 -0.50 6.86 16.85
N LEU A 283 -0.31 6.51 15.57
CA LEU A 283 0.51 5.38 15.13
C LEU A 283 2.03 5.55 15.43
N TRP A 284 2.45 6.75 15.77
CA TRP A 284 3.83 7.09 16.15
C TRP A 284 4.04 7.21 17.66
N ARG A 285 2.96 7.06 18.45
CA ARG A 285 2.97 7.23 19.90
C ARG A 285 2.86 5.92 20.65
N GLU A 286 2.30 4.91 20.03
CA GLU A 286 2.06 3.61 20.63
C GLU A 286 2.63 2.51 19.76
N PRO A 287 3.26 1.47 20.34
CA PRO A 287 3.79 0.37 19.56
C PRO A 287 2.64 -0.40 18.91
N LEU A 288 2.75 -0.66 17.62
CA LEU A 288 1.76 -1.41 16.87
C LEU A 288 2.46 -2.35 15.90
N ARG A 289 2.19 -3.64 16.02
CA ARG A 289 2.65 -4.66 15.08
C ARG A 289 1.50 -5.54 14.64
N MET A 290 1.61 -6.11 13.45
CA MET A 290 0.68 -7.10 12.91
C MET A 290 1.27 -8.50 13.05
N ASP A 291 0.47 -9.44 13.55
CA ASP A 291 0.79 -10.86 13.52
C ASP A 291 0.55 -11.42 12.10
N ASN A 292 1.45 -12.26 11.61
CA ASN A 292 1.36 -12.86 10.27
C ASN A 292 1.18 -14.38 10.28
N ALA A 293 0.75 -14.95 11.40
CA ALA A 293 0.61 -16.39 11.56
C ALA A 293 -0.33 -16.99 10.50
N ARG A 294 -1.45 -16.33 10.20
CA ARG A 294 -2.40 -16.76 9.16
C ARG A 294 -1.76 -16.73 7.76
N LEU A 295 -0.98 -15.69 7.46
CA LEU A 295 -0.25 -15.58 6.20
C LEU A 295 0.78 -16.70 6.05
N THR A 296 1.58 -16.93 7.10
CA THR A 296 2.64 -17.96 7.07
C THR A 296 2.07 -19.37 7.04
N ALA A 297 0.90 -19.62 7.65
CA ALA A 297 0.20 -20.89 7.53
C ALA A 297 -0.18 -21.22 6.07
N VAL A 298 -0.53 -20.21 5.26
CA VAL A 298 -0.91 -20.40 3.84
C VAL A 298 0.31 -20.43 2.92
N LEU A 299 1.29 -19.54 3.12
CA LEU A 299 2.44 -19.39 2.21
C LEU A 299 3.68 -20.19 2.62
N GLY A 300 3.73 -20.69 3.87
CA GLY A 300 4.92 -21.29 4.48
C GLY A 300 5.91 -20.25 5.03
N ARG A 301 5.94 -19.06 4.44
CA ARG A 301 6.76 -17.90 4.86
C ARG A 301 6.17 -16.60 4.34
N GLU A 302 6.50 -15.50 5.00
CA GLU A 302 6.25 -14.17 4.45
C GLU A 302 7.38 -13.77 3.49
N PRO A 303 7.08 -13.27 2.28
CA PRO A 303 8.08 -12.64 1.42
C PRO A 303 8.75 -11.47 2.13
N HIS A 304 10.08 -11.49 2.23
CA HIS A 304 10.84 -10.53 3.02
C HIS A 304 12.17 -10.20 2.36
N THR A 305 12.44 -8.91 2.13
CA THR A 305 13.71 -8.38 1.69
C THR A 305 14.45 -7.80 2.89
N PRO A 306 15.74 -8.10 3.13
CA PRO A 306 16.49 -7.53 4.26
C PRO A 306 16.40 -6.00 4.29
N LEU A 307 16.25 -5.41 5.49
CA LEU A 307 15.94 -3.98 5.66
C LEU A 307 16.91 -3.06 4.92
N ASP A 308 18.22 -3.27 5.04
CA ASP A 308 19.21 -2.42 4.38
C ASP A 308 19.15 -2.51 2.85
N GLN A 309 18.79 -3.68 2.28
CA GLN A 309 18.59 -3.85 0.84
C GLN A 309 17.31 -3.12 0.38
N ALA A 310 16.23 -3.25 1.14
CA ALA A 310 14.95 -2.57 0.87
C ALA A 310 15.11 -1.05 0.94
N VAL A 311 15.84 -0.55 1.95
CA VAL A 311 16.15 0.88 2.12
C VAL A 311 17.04 1.39 0.98
N GLU A 312 18.08 0.63 0.59
CA GLU A 312 18.95 1.00 -0.52
C GLU A 312 18.19 1.13 -1.83
N ALA A 313 17.37 0.12 -2.17
CA ALA A 313 16.52 0.17 -3.36
C ALA A 313 15.53 1.36 -3.31
N THR A 314 15.01 1.67 -2.13
CA THR A 314 14.11 2.82 -1.93
C THR A 314 14.82 4.14 -2.17
N LEU A 315 15.99 4.35 -1.57
CA LEU A 315 16.76 5.59 -1.73
C LEU A 315 17.23 5.79 -3.18
N LEU A 316 17.64 4.72 -3.87
CA LEU A 316 17.96 4.74 -5.31
C LEU A 316 16.75 5.12 -6.16
N GLY A 317 15.60 4.49 -5.90
CA GLY A 317 14.36 4.76 -6.62
C GLY A 317 13.81 6.17 -6.39
N LEU A 318 14.03 6.73 -5.22
CA LEU A 318 13.68 8.11 -4.88
C LEU A 318 14.70 9.15 -5.36
N GLY A 319 15.85 8.73 -5.94
CA GLY A 319 16.92 9.63 -6.37
C GLY A 319 17.59 10.36 -5.20
N CYS A 320 17.72 9.70 -4.05
CA CYS A 320 18.36 10.22 -2.85
C CYS A 320 19.84 9.83 -2.74
N VAL A 321 20.25 8.82 -3.49
CA VAL A 321 21.64 8.35 -3.65
C VAL A 321 21.89 8.00 -5.12
N ASP A 322 23.13 8.10 -5.58
CA ASP A 322 23.47 7.85 -6.97
C ASP A 322 23.44 6.35 -7.32
N LYS A 323 23.10 6.08 -8.59
CA LYS A 323 23.33 4.77 -9.19
C LYS A 323 24.84 4.69 -9.51
N THR A 324 25.58 3.93 -8.74
CA THR A 324 26.96 3.59 -9.11
C THR A 324 26.97 2.62 -10.27
#